data_1f98cff23d3630c0e2184c6464ed9e14
#
_entry.id   1f98cff23d3630c0e2184c6464ed9e14
#
_cell.length_a   1.000
_cell.length_b   1.000
_cell.length_c   1.000
_cell.angle_alpha   90.00
_cell.angle_beta   90.00
_cell.angle_gamma   90.00
#
_symmetry.space_group_name_H-M   'P 1'
#
loop_
_entity.id
_entity.type
_entity.pdbx_description
1 polymer ?
#
loop_
_entity_poly.entity_id
_entity_poly.type
_entity_poly.pdbx_seq_one_letter_code
_entity_poly.pdbx_strand_id
1 'polypeptide(L)'
;MVHIGPIHRKEYDLEADRSEAVVIAEAPGRVHYLGEHGEPKAGLFLSSAINRRVQLAVSARKDNSLRFYAADSEERKRTSLANLKYKREDRWANYIKVAIYLFVELGCPVKGLNFSLWGNIPQHVSLASSQAIEIAAAVALRELFKVPLDDRTLVSALLAAQKGFFGKSNPPIDYLIALYALENCFVLADETTMEVTPIASILSDYTILLTDSRVPRAGVEEELRERRRAIRKGLEILGSKKQRASLREAAVADLTDLAGILPENIRRRNTHIIQELRRVRDAQEALAGTDPQALAKTILHSHENLRDLYEVSCPEVDWLVKRAQEIDGVLGSRMTGQGFGGCTYTIIRESAVEEYTRRLDDYERIFGFHPVIYRVRLGSGARLLRE
;
A
#
# COMPACT_ATOMS: atom_id res chain seq x y z
N MET A 1 7.60 -12.00 18.57
CA MET A 1 7.82 -11.56 17.17
C MET A 1 8.79 -12.56 16.56
N VAL A 2 8.52 -13.10 15.37
CA VAL A 2 9.45 -14.02 14.70
C VAL A 2 10.71 -13.24 14.32
N HIS A 3 11.88 -13.85 14.48
CA HIS A 3 13.15 -13.28 14.05
C HIS A 3 13.68 -14.15 12.91
N ILE A 4 13.80 -13.60 11.73
CA ILE A 4 14.12 -14.37 10.50
C ILE A 4 15.59 -14.82 10.46
N GLY A 5 16.50 -14.18 11.19
CA GLY A 5 17.93 -14.50 11.19
C GLY A 5 18.24 -15.96 11.56
N PRO A 6 17.83 -16.45 12.75
CA PRO A 6 18.01 -17.85 13.13
C PRO A 6 17.38 -18.84 12.15
N ILE A 7 16.22 -18.52 11.61
CA ILE A 7 15.55 -19.35 10.59
C ILE A 7 16.40 -19.44 9.31
N HIS A 8 16.96 -18.31 8.87
CA HIS A 8 17.84 -18.21 7.69
C HIS A 8 19.10 -19.05 7.89
N ARG A 9 19.77 -18.92 9.05
CA ARG A 9 20.97 -19.68 9.34
C ARG A 9 20.71 -21.20 9.35
N LYS A 10 19.61 -21.62 9.93
CA LYS A 10 19.21 -23.03 9.96
C LYS A 10 18.88 -23.55 8.56
N GLU A 11 18.11 -22.80 7.77
CA GLU A 11 17.69 -23.22 6.42
C GLU A 11 18.86 -23.43 5.46
N TYR A 12 19.96 -22.66 5.65
CA TYR A 12 21.11 -22.68 4.74
C TYR A 12 22.40 -23.21 5.36
N ASP A 13 22.32 -23.94 6.50
CA ASP A 13 23.44 -24.55 7.21
C ASP A 13 24.56 -23.57 7.59
N LEU A 14 24.19 -22.34 7.99
CA LEU A 14 25.12 -21.26 8.39
C LEU A 14 25.32 -21.19 9.91
N GLU A 15 24.75 -22.11 10.69
CA GLU A 15 24.83 -22.08 12.15
C GLU A 15 26.26 -22.31 12.65
N ALA A 16 27.04 -23.15 11.96
CA ALA A 16 28.40 -23.50 12.31
C ALA A 16 29.41 -22.40 11.91
N ASP A 17 29.10 -21.58 10.88
CA ASP A 17 29.96 -20.51 10.40
C ASP A 17 29.34 -19.13 10.63
N ARG A 18 29.59 -18.58 11.82
CA ARG A 18 29.13 -17.22 12.17
C ARG A 18 29.91 -16.11 11.48
N SER A 19 30.95 -16.44 10.71
CA SER A 19 31.70 -15.44 9.93
C SER A 19 30.97 -15.02 8.65
N GLU A 20 30.02 -15.85 8.16
CA GLU A 20 29.18 -15.44 7.02
C GLU A 20 28.15 -14.38 7.44
N ALA A 21 28.27 -13.21 6.80
CA ALA A 21 27.40 -12.08 7.08
C ALA A 21 25.97 -12.38 6.60
N VAL A 22 25.02 -12.24 7.51
CA VAL A 22 23.58 -12.25 7.20
C VAL A 22 23.06 -10.83 7.37
N VAL A 23 22.51 -10.27 6.32
CA VAL A 23 21.87 -8.96 6.36
C VAL A 23 20.37 -9.15 6.49
N ILE A 24 19.78 -8.48 7.47
CA ILE A 24 18.34 -8.58 7.75
C ILE A 24 17.71 -7.20 7.58
N ALA A 25 16.65 -7.12 6.79
CA ALA A 25 15.82 -5.93 6.66
C ALA A 25 14.36 -6.26 6.92
N GLU A 26 13.62 -5.26 7.38
CA GLU A 26 12.17 -5.35 7.46
C GLU A 26 11.52 -4.16 6.79
N ALA A 27 10.31 -4.37 6.23
CA ALA A 27 9.50 -3.32 5.64
C ALA A 27 8.03 -3.48 6.02
N PRO A 28 7.30 -2.37 6.23
CA PRO A 28 5.90 -2.39 6.65
C PRO A 28 4.94 -2.58 5.48
N GLY A 29 3.74 -3.08 5.78
CA GLY A 29 2.55 -2.81 4.98
C GLY A 29 2.08 -1.37 5.18
N ARG A 30 1.11 -0.93 4.37
CA ARG A 30 0.53 0.41 4.48
C ARG A 30 -0.99 0.40 4.37
N VAL A 31 -1.61 1.44 4.92
CA VAL A 31 -3.03 1.78 4.71
C VAL A 31 -3.10 3.15 4.07
N HIS A 32 -3.92 3.29 3.03
CA HIS A 32 -4.37 4.60 2.55
C HIS A 32 -5.67 4.98 3.25
N TYR A 33 -5.71 6.16 3.81
CA TYR A 33 -6.91 6.72 4.45
C TYR A 33 -7.69 7.59 3.47
N LEU A 34 -6.99 8.35 2.63
CA LEU A 34 -7.56 9.23 1.61
C LEU A 34 -6.63 9.28 0.39
N GLY A 35 -7.17 9.71 -0.76
CA GLY A 35 -6.40 10.02 -1.96
C GLY A 35 -6.27 8.88 -2.96
N GLU A 36 -6.84 7.71 -2.68
CA GLU A 36 -6.85 6.59 -3.63
C GLU A 36 -7.61 6.96 -4.90
N HIS A 37 -7.29 6.28 -6.00
CA HIS A 37 -7.89 6.48 -7.32
C HIS A 37 -7.62 7.85 -7.97
N GLY A 38 -6.64 8.61 -7.47
CA GLY A 38 -6.27 9.91 -7.98
C GLY A 38 -5.87 9.93 -9.46
N GLU A 39 -5.61 11.14 -9.97
CA GLU A 39 -5.00 11.34 -11.28
C GLU A 39 -3.58 10.71 -11.28
N PRO A 40 -3.25 9.88 -12.28
CA PRO A 40 -1.91 9.28 -12.35
C PRO A 40 -0.80 10.35 -12.37
N LYS A 41 0.20 10.19 -11.52
CA LYS A 41 1.33 11.11 -11.32
C LYS A 41 0.98 12.45 -10.66
N ALA A 42 -0.25 12.65 -10.25
CA ALA A 42 -0.70 13.83 -9.54
C ALA A 42 -1.49 13.49 -8.27
N GLY A 43 -1.39 12.26 -7.79
CA GLY A 43 -2.04 11.79 -6.56
C GLY A 43 -1.47 12.47 -5.32
N LEU A 44 -2.36 12.81 -4.38
CA LEU A 44 -2.03 13.24 -3.02
C LEU A 44 -2.71 12.28 -2.06
N PHE A 45 -1.94 11.73 -1.11
CA PHE A 45 -2.42 10.64 -0.26
C PHE A 45 -2.22 10.97 1.21
N LEU A 46 -3.22 10.67 2.02
CA LEU A 46 -3.04 10.51 3.46
C LEU A 46 -2.96 9.00 3.76
N SER A 47 -1.85 8.57 4.32
CA SER A 47 -1.54 7.16 4.50
C SER A 47 -0.82 6.91 5.83
N SER A 48 -0.54 5.66 6.14
CA SER A 48 0.46 5.29 7.14
C SER A 48 1.12 3.96 6.80
N ALA A 49 2.34 3.76 7.29
CA ALA A 49 2.83 2.41 7.51
C ALA A 49 2.06 1.78 8.68
N ILE A 50 2.01 0.45 8.72
CA ILE A 50 1.38 -0.31 9.80
C ILE A 50 2.37 -1.24 10.49
N ASN A 51 2.02 -1.68 11.70
CA ASN A 51 2.83 -2.62 12.49
C ASN A 51 2.79 -4.08 11.96
N ARG A 52 2.22 -4.31 10.77
CA ARG A 52 2.32 -5.56 10.01
C ARG A 52 3.45 -5.43 9.01
N ARG A 53 4.40 -6.39 9.02
CA ARG A 53 5.68 -6.24 8.33
C ARG A 53 6.08 -7.51 7.62
N VAL A 54 6.99 -7.38 6.69
CA VAL A 54 7.81 -8.49 6.20
C VAL A 54 9.21 -8.33 6.76
N GLN A 55 9.86 -9.46 7.06
CA GLN A 55 11.28 -9.55 7.38
C GLN A 55 11.95 -10.39 6.29
N LEU A 56 13.08 -9.94 5.83
CA LEU A 56 13.88 -10.63 4.83
C LEU A 56 15.34 -10.71 5.30
N ALA A 57 15.89 -11.92 5.27
CA ALA A 57 17.31 -12.17 5.51
C ALA A 57 17.97 -12.58 4.19
N VAL A 58 19.20 -12.09 3.96
CA VAL A 58 20.02 -12.43 2.81
C VAL A 58 21.44 -12.77 3.22
N SER A 59 22.02 -13.79 2.58
CA SER A 59 23.45 -14.12 2.68
C SER A 59 24.04 -14.45 1.31
N ALA A 60 25.34 -14.22 1.15
CA ALA A 60 26.08 -14.51 -0.08
C ALA A 60 26.34 -16.02 -0.24
N ARG A 61 26.51 -16.44 -1.47
CA ARG A 61 26.88 -17.81 -1.86
C ARG A 61 28.13 -17.78 -2.74
N LYS A 62 28.87 -18.88 -2.74
CA LYS A 62 30.04 -19.05 -3.60
C LYS A 62 29.71 -19.47 -5.04
N ASP A 63 28.51 -20.02 -5.26
CA ASP A 63 27.98 -20.42 -6.59
C ASP A 63 27.12 -19.30 -7.22
N ASN A 64 26.48 -19.56 -8.35
CA ASN A 64 25.55 -18.64 -9.03
C ASN A 64 24.08 -18.98 -8.77
N SER A 65 23.78 -19.74 -7.72
CA SER A 65 22.43 -20.17 -7.39
C SER A 65 21.69 -19.08 -6.58
N LEU A 66 20.46 -18.82 -6.93
CA LEU A 66 19.54 -17.99 -6.14
C LEU A 66 18.53 -18.90 -5.46
N ARG A 67 18.51 -18.89 -4.15
CA ARG A 67 17.62 -19.73 -3.33
C ARG A 67 16.72 -18.83 -2.48
N PHE A 68 15.46 -19.20 -2.43
CA PHE A 68 14.42 -18.44 -1.72
C PHE A 68 13.61 -19.39 -0.83
N TYR A 69 13.40 -18.99 0.39
CA TYR A 69 12.60 -19.70 1.39
C TYR A 69 11.59 -18.75 2.02
N ALA A 70 10.31 -19.08 1.97
CA ALA A 70 9.24 -18.39 2.70
C ALA A 70 8.92 -19.17 3.96
N ALA A 71 9.26 -18.63 5.13
CA ALA A 71 9.19 -19.32 6.40
C ALA A 71 7.76 -19.47 6.95
N ASP A 72 6.83 -18.65 6.51
CA ASP A 72 5.41 -18.70 6.86
C ASP A 72 4.64 -19.81 6.14
N SER A 73 5.06 -20.17 4.92
CA SER A 73 4.45 -21.22 4.08
C SER A 73 5.35 -22.42 3.83
N GLU A 74 6.58 -22.39 4.36
CA GLU A 74 7.63 -23.41 4.15
C GLU A 74 7.96 -23.66 2.65
N GLU A 75 7.63 -22.68 1.81
CA GLU A 75 7.79 -22.79 0.37
C GLU A 75 9.22 -22.43 -0.05
N ARG A 76 9.81 -23.26 -0.91
CA ARG A 76 11.16 -23.06 -1.46
C ARG A 76 11.10 -22.80 -2.96
N LYS A 77 11.89 -21.82 -3.43
CA LYS A 77 12.11 -21.53 -4.85
C LYS A 77 13.60 -21.50 -5.16
N ARG A 78 13.94 -21.81 -6.37
CA ARG A 78 15.34 -21.81 -6.83
C ARG A 78 15.44 -21.34 -8.29
N THR A 79 16.43 -20.51 -8.57
CA THR A 79 16.83 -20.14 -9.94
C THR A 79 18.34 -19.88 -9.95
N SER A 80 18.87 -19.38 -11.06
CA SER A 80 20.26 -18.90 -11.17
C SER A 80 20.29 -17.48 -11.73
N LEU A 81 21.39 -16.78 -11.58
CA LEU A 81 21.58 -15.45 -12.17
C LEU A 81 21.37 -15.46 -13.70
N ALA A 82 21.85 -16.50 -14.40
CA ALA A 82 21.64 -16.64 -15.85
C ALA A 82 20.16 -16.76 -16.24
N ASN A 83 19.28 -17.15 -15.30
CA ASN A 83 17.84 -17.30 -15.52
C ASN A 83 17.03 -16.31 -14.65
N LEU A 84 17.61 -15.14 -14.35
CA LEU A 84 16.96 -14.09 -13.57
C LEU A 84 15.93 -13.37 -14.45
N LYS A 85 14.71 -13.89 -14.46
CA LYS A 85 13.57 -13.35 -15.21
C LYS A 85 12.27 -13.58 -14.45
N TYR A 86 11.24 -12.84 -14.82
CA TYR A 86 9.89 -13.07 -14.31
C TYR A 86 9.38 -14.47 -14.70
N LYS A 87 8.79 -15.17 -13.72
CA LYS A 87 8.06 -16.41 -13.93
C LYS A 87 6.82 -16.40 -13.05
N ARG A 88 5.66 -16.68 -13.65
CA ARG A 88 4.38 -16.65 -12.93
C ARG A 88 4.34 -17.60 -11.73
N GLU A 89 4.95 -18.76 -11.86
CA GLU A 89 5.05 -19.79 -10.82
C GLU A 89 5.90 -19.39 -9.61
N ASP A 90 6.78 -18.41 -9.76
CA ASP A 90 7.64 -17.93 -8.66
C ASP A 90 6.93 -16.96 -7.71
N ARG A 91 5.73 -16.51 -8.07
CA ARG A 91 4.85 -15.69 -7.21
C ARG A 91 5.61 -14.64 -6.40
N TRP A 92 5.65 -14.79 -5.06
CA TRP A 92 6.30 -13.86 -4.12
C TRP A 92 7.81 -13.69 -4.37
N ALA A 93 8.50 -14.71 -4.87
CA ALA A 93 9.93 -14.62 -5.13
C ALA A 93 10.27 -13.65 -6.29
N ASN A 94 9.31 -13.34 -7.18
CA ASN A 94 9.53 -12.34 -8.23
C ASN A 94 9.78 -10.93 -7.66
N TYR A 95 9.22 -10.60 -6.48
CA TYR A 95 9.45 -9.33 -5.82
C TYR A 95 10.85 -9.22 -5.23
N ILE A 96 11.48 -10.34 -4.86
CA ILE A 96 12.91 -10.37 -4.48
C ILE A 96 13.78 -10.34 -5.73
N LYS A 97 13.40 -11.06 -6.78
CA LYS A 97 14.16 -11.12 -8.05
C LYS A 97 14.28 -9.75 -8.71
N VAL A 98 13.26 -8.91 -8.69
CA VAL A 98 13.35 -7.56 -9.26
C VAL A 98 14.35 -6.70 -8.50
N ALA A 99 14.45 -6.86 -7.18
CA ALA A 99 15.49 -6.20 -6.40
C ALA A 99 16.89 -6.72 -6.77
N ILE A 100 17.07 -8.04 -6.96
CA ILE A 100 18.35 -8.59 -7.47
C ILE A 100 18.67 -8.01 -8.85
N TYR A 101 17.68 -7.98 -9.76
CA TYR A 101 17.82 -7.43 -11.10
C TYR A 101 18.28 -5.97 -11.07
N LEU A 102 17.74 -5.14 -10.17
CA LEU A 102 18.22 -3.78 -9.93
C LEU A 102 19.72 -3.73 -9.65
N PHE A 103 20.21 -4.54 -8.70
CA PHE A 103 21.63 -4.49 -8.33
C PHE A 103 22.57 -5.06 -9.40
N VAL A 104 22.08 -5.97 -10.24
CA VAL A 104 22.80 -6.42 -11.46
C VAL A 104 22.89 -5.26 -12.47
N GLU A 105 21.80 -4.54 -12.74
CA GLU A 105 21.80 -3.36 -13.63
C GLU A 105 22.69 -2.22 -13.11
N LEU A 106 22.86 -2.10 -11.80
CA LEU A 106 23.81 -1.15 -11.19
C LEU A 106 25.27 -1.59 -11.29
N GLY A 107 25.55 -2.76 -11.89
CA GLY A 107 26.92 -3.28 -12.04
C GLY A 107 27.51 -3.87 -10.76
N CYS A 108 26.70 -4.17 -9.75
CA CYS A 108 27.17 -4.85 -8.55
C CYS A 108 27.69 -6.26 -8.88
N PRO A 109 28.74 -6.75 -8.21
CA PRO A 109 29.30 -8.08 -8.43
C PRO A 109 28.42 -9.17 -7.80
N VAL A 110 27.16 -9.24 -8.25
CA VAL A 110 26.18 -10.19 -7.73
C VAL A 110 26.62 -11.61 -8.11
N LYS A 111 26.74 -12.46 -7.09
CA LYS A 111 26.88 -13.92 -7.23
C LYS A 111 25.61 -14.60 -6.71
N GLY A 112 25.69 -15.88 -6.36
CA GLY A 112 24.57 -16.58 -5.74
C GLY A 112 24.18 -15.96 -4.39
N LEU A 113 22.91 -16.04 -4.07
CA LEU A 113 22.33 -15.49 -2.85
C LEU A 113 21.31 -16.47 -2.25
N ASN A 114 21.27 -16.51 -0.92
CA ASN A 114 20.20 -17.15 -0.16
C ASN A 114 19.28 -16.07 0.38
N PHE A 115 17.97 -16.31 0.31
CA PHE A 115 16.95 -15.42 0.89
C PHE A 115 15.99 -16.21 1.76
N SER A 116 15.68 -15.69 2.93
CA SER A 116 14.56 -16.15 3.75
C SER A 116 13.60 -14.99 3.96
N LEU A 117 12.31 -15.24 3.75
CA LEU A 117 11.22 -14.29 3.91
C LEU A 117 10.25 -14.79 4.98
N TRP A 118 9.79 -13.91 5.83
CA TRP A 118 8.66 -14.10 6.73
C TRP A 118 7.82 -12.83 6.75
N GLY A 119 6.49 -12.96 6.85
CA GLY A 119 5.63 -11.78 6.92
C GLY A 119 4.30 -12.04 7.62
N ASN A 120 3.74 -10.96 8.20
CA ASN A 120 2.40 -10.98 8.80
C ASN A 120 1.46 -9.91 8.19
N ILE A 121 1.82 -9.36 7.04
CA ILE A 121 0.93 -8.48 6.29
C ILE A 121 -0.15 -9.36 5.65
N PRO A 122 -1.44 -9.13 5.94
CA PRO A 122 -2.52 -9.84 5.29
C PRO A 122 -2.44 -9.74 3.77
N GLN A 123 -2.58 -10.88 3.10
CA GLN A 123 -2.49 -10.93 1.65
C GLN A 123 -3.85 -10.71 0.99
N HIS A 124 -3.85 -10.21 -0.25
CA HIS A 124 -5.05 -9.95 -1.07
C HIS A 124 -5.99 -8.86 -0.56
N VAL A 125 -5.56 -8.06 0.42
CA VAL A 125 -6.35 -6.99 1.04
C VAL A 125 -5.80 -5.59 0.79
N SER A 126 -4.97 -5.44 -0.25
CA SER A 126 -4.43 -4.15 -0.73
C SER A 126 -3.56 -3.37 0.29
N LEU A 127 -2.81 -4.09 1.13
CA LEU A 127 -1.91 -3.51 2.15
C LEU A 127 -0.44 -3.40 1.70
N ALA A 128 -0.17 -3.42 0.41
CA ALA A 128 1.16 -3.27 -0.20
C ALA A 128 2.19 -4.35 0.21
N SER A 129 1.77 -5.61 0.42
CA SER A 129 2.68 -6.70 0.80
C SER A 129 3.79 -6.95 -0.24
N SER A 130 3.48 -6.83 -1.53
CA SER A 130 4.45 -6.97 -2.62
C SER A 130 5.54 -5.90 -2.57
N GLN A 131 5.14 -4.64 -2.38
CA GLN A 131 6.04 -3.50 -2.27
C GLN A 131 6.89 -3.59 -1.00
N ALA A 132 6.33 -4.10 0.09
CA ALA A 132 7.09 -4.36 1.31
C ALA A 132 8.19 -5.41 1.08
N ILE A 133 7.94 -6.49 0.35
CA ILE A 133 8.95 -7.50 -0.01
C ILE A 133 10.05 -6.87 -0.89
N GLU A 134 9.68 -6.09 -1.90
CA GLU A 134 10.63 -5.43 -2.79
C GLU A 134 11.54 -4.45 -2.02
N ILE A 135 10.98 -3.63 -1.12
CA ILE A 135 11.75 -2.69 -0.30
C ILE A 135 12.64 -3.42 0.70
N ALA A 136 12.14 -4.45 1.40
CA ALA A 136 12.98 -5.22 2.31
C ALA A 136 14.17 -5.86 1.57
N ALA A 137 13.93 -6.41 0.36
CA ALA A 137 14.99 -6.98 -0.47
C ALA A 137 15.97 -5.91 -0.97
N ALA A 138 15.47 -4.75 -1.43
CA ALA A 138 16.32 -3.67 -1.92
C ALA A 138 17.19 -3.06 -0.81
N VAL A 139 16.61 -2.83 0.39
CA VAL A 139 17.37 -2.32 1.56
C VAL A 139 18.43 -3.32 2.02
N ALA A 140 18.08 -4.62 2.07
CA ALA A 140 19.04 -5.66 2.46
C ALA A 140 20.19 -5.80 1.45
N LEU A 141 19.90 -5.76 0.14
CA LEU A 141 20.91 -5.84 -0.91
C LEU A 141 21.77 -4.58 -0.98
N ARG A 142 21.20 -3.39 -0.78
CA ARG A 142 21.95 -2.12 -0.66
C ARG A 142 23.00 -2.22 0.43
N GLU A 143 22.62 -2.75 1.58
CA GLU A 143 23.55 -2.96 2.70
C GLU A 143 24.58 -4.06 2.40
N LEU A 144 24.15 -5.20 1.84
CA LEU A 144 25.03 -6.32 1.51
C LEU A 144 26.15 -5.90 0.53
N PHE A 145 25.80 -5.14 -0.51
CA PHE A 145 26.75 -4.66 -1.52
C PHE A 145 27.38 -3.30 -1.19
N LYS A 146 27.01 -2.68 -0.06
CA LYS A 146 27.50 -1.35 0.37
C LYS A 146 27.34 -0.28 -0.72
N VAL A 147 26.19 -0.29 -1.42
CA VAL A 147 25.92 0.68 -2.50
C VAL A 147 25.45 2.01 -1.89
N PRO A 148 26.10 3.15 -2.18
CA PRO A 148 25.77 4.45 -1.59
C PRO A 148 24.56 5.09 -2.29
N LEU A 149 23.39 4.48 -2.21
CA LEU A 149 22.13 5.02 -2.72
C LEU A 149 21.29 5.57 -1.57
N ASP A 150 20.81 6.81 -1.70
CA ASP A 150 19.75 7.33 -0.85
C ASP A 150 18.39 6.66 -1.18
N ASP A 151 17.41 6.82 -0.30
CA ASP A 151 16.13 6.11 -0.42
C ASP A 151 15.32 6.55 -1.64
N ARG A 152 15.37 7.84 -2.05
CA ARG A 152 14.65 8.31 -3.26
C ARG A 152 15.27 7.75 -4.54
N THR A 153 16.58 7.73 -4.60
CA THR A 153 17.33 7.13 -5.71
C THR A 153 17.06 5.62 -5.77
N LEU A 154 17.04 4.94 -4.61
CA LEU A 154 16.69 3.52 -4.52
C LEU A 154 15.28 3.23 -5.09
N VAL A 155 14.27 4.03 -4.72
CA VAL A 155 12.90 3.89 -5.27
C VAL A 155 12.90 4.12 -6.77
N SER A 156 13.52 5.19 -7.25
CA SER A 156 13.57 5.51 -8.68
C SER A 156 14.22 4.40 -9.51
N ALA A 157 15.32 3.86 -9.00
CA ALA A 157 16.04 2.73 -9.63
C ALA A 157 15.21 1.43 -9.59
N LEU A 158 14.50 1.16 -8.48
CA LEU A 158 13.63 -0.01 -8.38
C LEU A 158 12.45 0.07 -9.36
N LEU A 159 11.83 1.25 -9.51
CA LEU A 159 10.77 1.46 -10.48
C LEU A 159 11.25 1.32 -11.94
N ALA A 160 12.49 1.73 -12.23
CA ALA A 160 13.12 1.51 -13.53
C ALA A 160 13.37 0.02 -13.76
N ALA A 161 13.90 -0.70 -12.77
CA ALA A 161 14.13 -2.14 -12.83
C ALA A 161 12.81 -2.92 -13.05
N GLN A 162 11.69 -2.50 -12.45
CA GLN A 162 10.38 -3.11 -12.68
C GLN A 162 9.95 -3.06 -14.15
N LYS A 163 10.24 -1.96 -14.86
CA LYS A 163 9.91 -1.87 -16.29
C LYS A 163 10.64 -2.93 -17.11
N GLY A 164 11.93 -3.17 -16.81
CA GLY A 164 12.71 -4.21 -17.46
C GLY A 164 12.24 -5.62 -17.07
N PHE A 165 11.93 -5.82 -15.79
CA PHE A 165 11.63 -7.14 -15.24
C PHE A 165 10.17 -7.59 -15.41
N PHE A 166 9.20 -6.69 -15.18
CA PHE A 166 7.75 -6.96 -15.24
C PHE A 166 7.07 -6.38 -16.50
N GLY A 167 7.78 -5.57 -17.31
CA GLY A 167 7.19 -4.82 -18.41
C GLY A 167 6.38 -3.59 -17.99
N LYS A 168 6.27 -3.33 -16.71
CA LYS A 168 5.54 -2.17 -16.10
C LYS A 168 6.13 -1.82 -14.75
N SER A 169 5.94 -0.58 -14.30
CA SER A 169 6.27 -0.15 -12.94
C SER A 169 5.00 0.19 -12.15
N ASN A 170 5.08 0.02 -10.84
CA ASN A 170 4.06 0.50 -9.90
C ASN A 170 4.19 2.02 -9.65
N PRO A 171 3.15 2.68 -9.12
CA PRO A 171 3.27 4.03 -8.59
C PRO A 171 4.28 4.09 -7.44
N PRO A 172 5.00 5.23 -7.25
CA PRO A 172 6.06 5.35 -6.25
C PRO A 172 5.59 5.39 -4.80
N ILE A 173 4.35 5.78 -4.58
CA ILE A 173 3.83 6.16 -3.25
C ILE A 173 3.98 5.06 -2.20
N ASP A 174 3.66 3.81 -2.54
CA ASP A 174 3.75 2.69 -1.60
C ASP A 174 5.20 2.46 -1.12
N TYR A 175 6.16 2.65 -2.01
CA TYR A 175 7.59 2.52 -1.72
C TYR A 175 8.09 3.65 -0.84
N LEU A 176 7.66 4.89 -1.12
CA LEU A 176 8.00 6.06 -0.31
C LEU A 176 7.42 5.95 1.11
N ILE A 177 6.17 5.53 1.25
CA ILE A 177 5.57 5.29 2.57
C ILE A 177 6.33 4.20 3.31
N ALA A 178 6.67 3.09 2.63
CA ALA A 178 7.43 1.99 3.23
C ALA A 178 8.83 2.41 3.72
N LEU A 179 9.44 3.45 3.18
CA LEU A 179 10.76 3.94 3.59
C LEU A 179 10.68 5.09 4.61
N TYR A 180 9.79 6.07 4.40
CA TYR A 180 9.82 7.34 5.14
C TYR A 180 8.81 7.44 6.29
N ALA A 181 7.91 6.47 6.46
CA ALA A 181 6.93 6.52 7.55
C ALA A 181 7.63 6.50 8.92
N LEU A 182 7.11 7.33 9.84
CA LEU A 182 7.52 7.35 11.22
C LEU A 182 6.48 6.67 12.11
N GLU A 183 6.93 6.10 13.22
CA GLU A 183 6.03 5.47 14.19
C GLU A 183 5.06 6.49 14.79
N ASN A 184 3.82 6.08 14.97
CA ASN A 184 2.72 6.95 15.45
C ASN A 184 2.45 8.18 14.58
N CYS A 185 2.82 8.14 13.29
CA CYS A 185 2.56 9.21 12.34
C CYS A 185 1.69 8.73 11.17
N PHE A 186 0.81 9.60 10.72
CA PHE A 186 0.31 9.57 9.35
C PHE A 186 1.39 10.08 8.40
N VAL A 187 1.17 9.88 7.12
CA VAL A 187 2.07 10.32 6.06
C VAL A 187 1.24 11.03 5.01
N LEU A 188 1.54 12.30 4.76
CA LEU A 188 1.10 12.98 3.55
C LEU A 188 2.13 12.67 2.46
N ALA A 189 1.69 12.01 1.39
CA ALA A 189 2.56 11.64 0.29
C ALA A 189 2.07 12.29 -1.01
N ASP A 190 2.94 13.04 -1.68
CA ASP A 190 2.68 13.72 -2.93
C ASP A 190 3.39 13.02 -4.09
N GLU A 191 2.61 12.48 -5.03
CA GLU A 191 3.14 11.74 -6.17
C GLU A 191 3.85 12.64 -7.19
N THR A 192 3.47 13.92 -7.25
CA THR A 192 4.08 14.88 -8.19
C THR A 192 5.49 15.26 -7.80
N THR A 193 5.69 15.56 -6.51
CA THR A 193 7.00 15.99 -5.97
C THR A 193 7.82 14.85 -5.43
N MET A 194 7.23 13.66 -5.29
CA MET A 194 7.83 12.53 -4.58
C MET A 194 8.16 12.85 -3.11
N GLU A 195 7.45 13.81 -2.52
CA GLU A 195 7.64 14.20 -1.12
C GLU A 195 6.75 13.39 -0.19
N VAL A 196 7.29 13.15 0.99
CA VAL A 196 6.64 12.43 2.07
C VAL A 196 6.81 13.24 3.35
N THR A 197 5.68 13.70 3.90
CA THR A 197 5.66 14.52 5.12
C THR A 197 4.98 13.74 6.24
N PRO A 198 5.69 13.38 7.31
CA PRO A 198 5.07 12.79 8.50
C PRO A 198 4.18 13.80 9.22
N ILE A 199 3.03 13.34 9.69
CA ILE A 199 2.07 14.12 10.50
C ILE A 199 1.80 13.33 11.77
N ALA A 200 2.06 13.92 12.94
CA ALA A 200 1.83 13.25 14.22
C ALA A 200 0.36 12.81 14.36
N SER A 201 0.16 11.61 14.89
CA SER A 201 -1.17 11.09 15.12
C SER A 201 -1.83 11.77 16.31
N ILE A 202 -3.12 12.08 16.17
CA ILE A 202 -4.00 12.55 17.25
C ILE A 202 -4.86 11.40 17.83
N LEU A 203 -4.53 10.16 17.47
CA LEU A 203 -5.36 8.97 17.73
C LEU A 203 -4.85 8.14 18.92
N SER A 204 -4.38 8.76 20.00
CA SER A 204 -3.83 8.05 21.17
C SER A 204 -4.81 7.03 21.77
N ASP A 205 -6.11 7.36 21.82
CA ASP A 205 -7.18 6.56 22.43
C ASP A 205 -7.89 5.64 21.42
N TYR A 206 -7.40 5.59 20.18
CA TYR A 206 -8.02 4.84 19.10
C TYR A 206 -7.10 3.71 18.62
N THR A 207 -7.73 2.67 18.13
CA THR A 207 -7.08 1.62 17.33
C THR A 207 -7.64 1.64 15.93
N ILE A 208 -6.95 1.02 15.00
CA ILE A 208 -7.39 0.89 13.62
C ILE A 208 -7.71 -0.58 13.36
N LEU A 209 -8.95 -0.83 12.97
CA LEU A 209 -9.39 -2.15 12.54
C LEU A 209 -9.47 -2.16 11.01
N LEU A 210 -8.82 -3.13 10.39
CA LEU A 210 -8.99 -3.45 8.98
C LEU A 210 -9.93 -4.64 8.91
N THR A 211 -11.07 -4.50 8.24
CA THR A 211 -12.05 -5.57 8.10
C THR A 211 -12.08 -6.01 6.63
N ASP A 212 -11.58 -7.21 6.38
CA ASP A 212 -11.66 -7.85 5.06
C ASP A 212 -13.09 -8.39 4.86
N SER A 213 -13.79 -7.83 3.89
CA SER A 213 -15.19 -8.20 3.56
C SER A 213 -15.34 -9.61 2.99
N ARG A 214 -14.26 -10.20 2.53
CA ARG A 214 -14.26 -11.51 1.83
C ARG A 214 -15.06 -11.55 0.53
N VAL A 215 -15.49 -10.39 0.02
CA VAL A 215 -16.19 -10.32 -1.27
C VAL A 215 -15.23 -10.70 -2.40
N PRO A 216 -15.60 -11.66 -3.26
CA PRO A 216 -14.78 -12.04 -4.42
C PRO A 216 -14.61 -10.90 -5.41
N ARG A 217 -13.39 -10.71 -5.91
CA ARG A 217 -13.05 -9.62 -6.84
C ARG A 217 -12.77 -10.15 -8.24
N ALA A 218 -13.79 -10.61 -8.93
CA ALA A 218 -13.68 -10.98 -10.33
C ALA A 218 -13.91 -9.74 -11.24
N GLY A 219 -13.10 -9.57 -12.30
CA GLY A 219 -13.31 -8.51 -13.29
C GLY A 219 -12.92 -7.07 -12.88
N VAL A 220 -12.45 -6.86 -11.65
CA VAL A 220 -12.12 -5.53 -11.08
C VAL A 220 -11.13 -4.72 -11.94
N GLU A 221 -10.17 -5.38 -12.59
CA GLU A 221 -9.16 -4.69 -13.42
C GLU A 221 -9.78 -3.96 -14.62
N GLU A 222 -10.83 -4.51 -15.26
CA GLU A 222 -11.50 -3.83 -16.37
C GLU A 222 -12.30 -2.63 -15.88
N GLU A 223 -13.03 -2.78 -14.78
CA GLU A 223 -13.76 -1.71 -14.13
C GLU A 223 -12.84 -0.54 -13.76
N LEU A 224 -11.69 -0.82 -13.16
CA LEU A 224 -10.70 0.20 -12.82
C LEU A 224 -10.07 0.84 -14.06
N ARG A 225 -9.89 0.08 -15.16
CA ARG A 225 -9.43 0.66 -16.42
C ARG A 225 -10.43 1.65 -17.00
N GLU A 226 -11.71 1.34 -16.91
CA GLU A 226 -12.79 2.23 -17.35
C GLU A 226 -12.79 3.54 -16.53
N ARG A 227 -12.68 3.45 -15.17
CA ARG A 227 -12.58 4.65 -14.32
C ARG A 227 -11.38 5.51 -14.71
N ARG A 228 -10.20 4.90 -14.91
CA ARG A 228 -8.99 5.63 -15.34
C ARG A 228 -9.14 6.25 -16.73
N ARG A 229 -9.86 5.61 -17.67
CA ARG A 229 -10.20 6.22 -18.98
C ARG A 229 -11.09 7.46 -18.81
N ALA A 230 -12.10 7.38 -17.93
CA ALA A 230 -12.97 8.51 -17.65
C ALA A 230 -12.21 9.70 -17.03
N ILE A 231 -11.28 9.46 -16.11
CA ILE A 231 -10.42 10.50 -15.55
C ILE A 231 -9.58 11.17 -16.65
N ARG A 232 -8.88 10.39 -17.47
CA ARG A 232 -8.08 10.94 -18.58
C ARG A 232 -8.92 11.76 -19.55
N LYS A 233 -10.11 11.25 -19.92
CA LYS A 233 -11.01 11.95 -20.83
C LYS A 233 -11.52 13.27 -20.26
N GLY A 234 -11.85 13.30 -18.96
CA GLY A 234 -12.21 14.52 -18.26
C GLY A 234 -11.08 15.54 -18.25
N LEU A 235 -9.85 15.10 -17.96
CA LEU A 235 -8.67 15.96 -17.97
C LEU A 235 -8.38 16.52 -19.38
N GLU A 236 -8.49 15.74 -20.46
CA GLU A 236 -8.36 16.19 -21.84
C GLU A 236 -9.34 17.34 -22.15
N ILE A 237 -10.60 17.19 -21.74
CA ILE A 237 -11.64 18.20 -21.98
C ILE A 237 -11.37 19.46 -21.14
N LEU A 238 -11.01 19.29 -19.85
CA LEU A 238 -10.63 20.40 -18.97
C LEU A 238 -9.41 21.16 -19.53
N GLY A 239 -8.39 20.45 -20.02
CA GLY A 239 -7.24 21.05 -20.66
C GLY A 239 -7.62 21.92 -21.88
N SER A 240 -8.47 21.38 -22.76
CA SER A 240 -8.87 22.08 -23.98
C SER A 240 -9.84 23.24 -23.77
N LYS A 241 -10.73 23.17 -22.76
CA LYS A 241 -11.81 24.14 -22.54
C LYS A 241 -11.57 25.12 -21.40
N LYS A 242 -10.79 24.72 -20.39
CA LYS A 242 -10.53 25.49 -19.17
C LYS A 242 -9.03 25.70 -18.91
N GLN A 243 -8.15 25.24 -19.79
CA GLN A 243 -6.70 25.36 -19.69
C GLN A 243 -6.15 24.78 -18.35
N ARG A 244 -6.75 23.69 -17.87
CA ARG A 244 -6.28 22.97 -16.67
C ARG A 244 -5.35 21.85 -17.09
N ALA A 245 -4.09 21.89 -16.62
CA ALA A 245 -3.09 20.86 -16.90
C ALA A 245 -3.26 19.63 -16.01
N SER A 246 -3.88 19.78 -14.85
CA SER A 246 -4.13 18.73 -13.86
C SER A 246 -5.45 18.94 -13.12
N LEU A 247 -6.04 17.88 -12.60
CA LEU A 247 -7.22 17.97 -11.71
C LEU A 247 -6.90 18.71 -10.39
N ARG A 248 -5.63 18.85 -10.03
CA ARG A 248 -5.20 19.70 -8.90
C ARG A 248 -5.48 21.19 -9.12
N GLU A 249 -5.50 21.62 -10.38
CA GLU A 249 -5.74 23.00 -10.79
C GLU A 249 -7.22 23.27 -11.05
N ALA A 250 -8.03 22.20 -11.16
CA ALA A 250 -9.43 22.30 -11.49
C ALA A 250 -10.31 22.49 -10.25
N ALA A 251 -11.40 23.21 -10.41
CA ALA A 251 -12.49 23.31 -9.44
C ALA A 251 -13.71 22.49 -9.91
N VAL A 252 -14.58 22.10 -8.98
CA VAL A 252 -15.86 21.44 -9.34
C VAL A 252 -16.69 22.31 -10.26
N ALA A 253 -16.64 23.64 -10.11
CA ALA A 253 -17.31 24.59 -10.99
C ALA A 253 -16.86 24.45 -12.46
N ASP A 254 -15.56 24.18 -12.73
CA ASP A 254 -15.06 23.96 -14.09
C ASP A 254 -15.78 22.77 -14.77
N LEU A 255 -16.09 21.70 -14.01
CA LEU A 255 -16.83 20.54 -14.51
C LEU A 255 -18.33 20.84 -14.67
N THR A 256 -18.89 21.68 -13.79
CA THR A 256 -20.30 22.09 -13.87
C THR A 256 -20.56 22.93 -15.11
N ASP A 257 -19.68 23.87 -15.42
CA ASP A 257 -19.74 24.70 -16.63
C ASP A 257 -19.66 23.89 -17.93
N LEU A 258 -19.09 22.69 -17.85
CA LEU A 258 -18.94 21.77 -18.97
C LEU A 258 -20.03 20.68 -19.02
N ALA A 259 -21.10 20.80 -18.22
CA ALA A 259 -22.16 19.78 -18.12
C ALA A 259 -22.81 19.43 -19.47
N GLY A 260 -22.86 20.36 -20.42
CA GLY A 260 -23.36 20.12 -21.79
C GLY A 260 -22.39 19.39 -22.72
N ILE A 261 -21.13 19.22 -22.32
CA ILE A 261 -20.05 18.63 -23.13
C ILE A 261 -19.54 17.34 -22.51
N LEU A 262 -19.44 17.30 -21.18
CA LEU A 262 -18.96 16.14 -20.42
C LEU A 262 -20.08 15.15 -20.21
N PRO A 263 -19.94 13.88 -20.64
CA PRO A 263 -20.84 12.80 -20.21
C PRO A 263 -20.90 12.71 -18.67
N GLU A 264 -22.06 12.40 -18.13
CA GLU A 264 -22.33 12.42 -16.70
C GLU A 264 -21.39 11.52 -15.89
N ASN A 265 -21.10 10.32 -16.37
CA ASN A 265 -20.16 9.40 -15.73
C ASN A 265 -18.73 9.97 -15.67
N ILE A 266 -18.28 10.69 -16.69
CA ILE A 266 -16.97 11.36 -16.71
C ILE A 266 -16.97 12.53 -15.72
N ARG A 267 -18.03 13.35 -15.72
CA ARG A 267 -18.19 14.47 -14.81
C ARG A 267 -18.16 14.01 -13.35
N ARG A 268 -18.96 13.01 -12.97
CA ARG A 268 -19.04 12.46 -11.60
C ARG A 268 -17.67 11.93 -11.11
N ARG A 269 -16.99 11.15 -11.94
CA ARG A 269 -15.68 10.56 -11.58
C ARG A 269 -14.60 11.61 -11.40
N ASN A 270 -14.55 12.63 -12.28
CA ASN A 270 -13.58 13.73 -12.13
C ASN A 270 -13.94 14.63 -10.93
N THR A 271 -15.24 14.85 -10.66
CA THR A 271 -15.69 15.57 -9.44
C THR A 271 -15.17 14.87 -8.17
N HIS A 272 -15.26 13.54 -8.12
CA HIS A 272 -14.69 12.79 -6.99
C HIS A 272 -13.21 13.10 -6.78
N ILE A 273 -12.39 13.06 -7.85
CA ILE A 273 -10.94 13.28 -7.73
C ILE A 273 -10.62 14.69 -7.23
N ILE A 274 -11.28 15.72 -7.80
CA ILE A 274 -11.07 17.11 -7.38
C ILE A 274 -11.42 17.28 -5.89
N GLN A 275 -12.54 16.69 -5.46
CA GLN A 275 -12.96 16.76 -4.07
C GLN A 275 -12.06 15.93 -3.15
N GLU A 276 -11.56 14.78 -3.61
CA GLU A 276 -10.67 13.94 -2.81
C GLU A 276 -9.30 14.61 -2.56
N LEU A 277 -8.75 15.29 -3.56
CA LEU A 277 -7.53 16.10 -3.40
C LEU A 277 -7.70 17.18 -2.32
N ARG A 278 -8.89 17.79 -2.26
CA ARG A 278 -9.21 18.77 -1.20
C ARG A 278 -9.33 18.09 0.16
N ARG A 279 -10.03 16.95 0.23
CA ARG A 279 -10.20 16.20 1.49
C ARG A 279 -8.88 15.76 2.12
N VAL A 280 -7.90 15.38 1.30
CA VAL A 280 -6.56 15.06 1.83
C VAL A 280 -5.94 16.25 2.53
N ARG A 281 -6.11 17.47 2.01
CA ARG A 281 -5.64 18.71 2.64
C ARG A 281 -6.44 19.06 3.89
N ASP A 282 -7.77 18.96 3.81
CA ASP A 282 -8.66 19.18 4.97
C ASP A 282 -8.30 18.21 6.12
N ALA A 283 -7.98 16.95 5.80
CA ALA A 283 -7.52 15.96 6.78
C ALA A 283 -6.12 16.28 7.35
N GLN A 284 -5.21 16.80 6.53
CA GLN A 284 -3.92 17.31 6.99
C GLN A 284 -4.11 18.45 7.99
N GLU A 285 -4.97 19.40 7.68
CA GLU A 285 -5.30 20.51 8.56
C GLU A 285 -5.96 20.03 9.87
N ALA A 286 -6.90 19.08 9.78
CA ALA A 286 -7.55 18.48 10.96
C ALA A 286 -6.55 17.78 11.88
N LEU A 287 -5.58 17.07 11.33
CA LEU A 287 -4.51 16.42 12.11
C LEU A 287 -3.58 17.46 12.74
N ALA A 288 -3.17 18.49 12.01
CA ALA A 288 -2.32 19.56 12.51
C ALA A 288 -3.03 20.39 13.60
N GLY A 289 -4.34 20.63 13.44
CA GLY A 289 -5.19 21.35 14.39
C GLY A 289 -5.70 20.50 15.56
N THR A 290 -5.35 19.21 15.62
CA THR A 290 -5.83 18.24 16.63
C THR A 290 -7.38 18.16 16.70
N ASP A 291 -8.03 18.13 15.53
CA ASP A 291 -9.49 18.06 15.40
C ASP A 291 -9.95 16.68 14.86
N PRO A 292 -10.25 15.71 15.75
CA PRO A 292 -10.72 14.40 15.35
C PRO A 292 -12.07 14.44 14.60
N GLN A 293 -12.94 15.41 14.91
CA GLN A 293 -14.26 15.50 14.29
C GLN A 293 -14.18 15.96 12.83
N ALA A 294 -13.31 16.93 12.53
CA ALA A 294 -13.03 17.32 11.16
C ALA A 294 -12.45 16.15 10.36
N LEU A 295 -11.52 15.38 10.94
CA LEU A 295 -10.98 14.16 10.31
C LEU A 295 -12.08 13.13 10.04
N ALA A 296 -12.96 12.86 11.01
CA ALA A 296 -14.09 11.94 10.88
C ALA A 296 -15.02 12.32 9.73
N LYS A 297 -15.40 13.60 9.64
CA LYS A 297 -16.23 14.13 8.55
C LYS A 297 -15.57 13.94 7.19
N THR A 298 -14.27 14.17 7.11
CA THR A 298 -13.50 14.01 5.87
C THR A 298 -13.49 12.55 5.40
N ILE A 299 -13.30 11.60 6.33
CA ILE A 299 -13.34 10.16 6.07
C ILE A 299 -14.70 9.72 5.54
N LEU A 300 -15.78 10.17 6.19
CA LEU A 300 -17.15 9.84 5.81
C LEU A 300 -17.47 10.32 4.39
N HIS A 301 -17.25 11.60 4.11
CA HIS A 301 -17.51 12.16 2.78
C HIS A 301 -16.68 11.51 1.67
N SER A 302 -15.47 11.05 2.00
CA SER A 302 -14.65 10.31 1.04
C SER A 302 -15.29 8.97 0.68
N HIS A 303 -15.80 8.22 1.69
CA HIS A 303 -16.48 6.95 1.42
C HIS A 303 -17.75 7.13 0.58
N GLU A 304 -18.58 8.11 0.95
CA GLU A 304 -19.78 8.45 0.20
C GLU A 304 -19.47 8.74 -1.29
N ASN A 305 -18.42 9.51 -1.56
CA ASN A 305 -18.03 9.83 -2.92
C ASN A 305 -17.42 8.64 -3.68
N LEU A 306 -16.73 7.73 -3.00
CA LEU A 306 -16.27 6.48 -3.61
C LEU A 306 -17.44 5.60 -4.02
N ARG A 307 -18.51 5.58 -3.21
CA ARG A 307 -19.75 4.87 -3.51
C ARG A 307 -20.54 5.56 -4.62
N ASP A 308 -20.83 6.86 -4.48
CA ASP A 308 -21.83 7.55 -5.28
C ASP A 308 -21.29 8.22 -6.54
N LEU A 309 -20.04 8.71 -6.54
CA LEU A 309 -19.44 9.44 -7.65
C LEU A 309 -18.43 8.62 -8.44
N TYR A 310 -17.54 7.92 -7.73
CA TYR A 310 -16.51 7.10 -8.37
C TYR A 310 -16.98 5.67 -8.66
N GLU A 311 -17.94 5.19 -7.89
CA GLU A 311 -18.65 3.90 -8.09
C GLU A 311 -17.72 2.69 -8.01
N VAL A 312 -16.95 2.60 -6.92
CA VAL A 312 -16.04 1.49 -6.64
C VAL A 312 -16.37 0.74 -5.35
N SER A 313 -17.43 1.12 -4.66
CA SER A 313 -17.91 0.38 -3.49
C SER A 313 -18.85 -0.76 -3.90
N CYS A 314 -19.28 -1.55 -2.93
CA CYS A 314 -20.30 -2.58 -3.07
C CYS A 314 -21.18 -2.64 -1.80
N PRO A 315 -22.39 -3.24 -1.89
CA PRO A 315 -23.34 -3.26 -0.76
C PRO A 315 -22.75 -3.82 0.54
N GLU A 316 -21.91 -4.81 0.46
CA GLU A 316 -21.24 -5.46 1.59
C GLU A 316 -20.29 -4.48 2.31
N VAL A 317 -19.48 -3.76 1.54
CA VAL A 317 -18.54 -2.76 2.06
C VAL A 317 -19.29 -1.55 2.62
N ASP A 318 -20.33 -1.08 1.94
CA ASP A 318 -21.18 0.02 2.41
C ASP A 318 -21.89 -0.34 3.72
N TRP A 319 -22.32 -1.59 3.86
CA TRP A 319 -22.91 -2.10 5.10
C TRP A 319 -21.91 -2.06 6.25
N LEU A 320 -20.68 -2.56 6.04
CA LEU A 320 -19.62 -2.54 7.06
C LEU A 320 -19.33 -1.12 7.53
N VAL A 321 -19.20 -0.17 6.61
CA VAL A 321 -18.96 1.24 6.93
C VAL A 321 -20.13 1.85 7.69
N LYS A 322 -21.36 1.64 7.21
CA LYS A 322 -22.56 2.16 7.86
C LYS A 322 -22.73 1.64 9.29
N ARG A 323 -22.57 0.33 9.49
CA ARG A 323 -22.71 -0.29 10.82
C ARG A 323 -21.61 0.13 11.78
N ALA A 324 -20.39 0.33 11.27
CA ALA A 324 -19.32 0.90 12.09
C ALA A 324 -19.69 2.30 12.61
N GLN A 325 -20.25 3.16 11.77
CA GLN A 325 -20.62 4.53 12.13
C GLN A 325 -21.76 4.64 13.15
N GLU A 326 -22.56 3.58 13.33
CA GLU A 326 -23.63 3.51 14.34
C GLU A 326 -23.13 3.18 15.75
N ILE A 327 -21.81 2.92 15.91
CA ILE A 327 -21.21 2.50 17.18
C ILE A 327 -20.56 3.71 17.86
N ASP A 328 -20.97 3.98 19.11
CA ASP A 328 -20.32 4.98 19.93
C ASP A 328 -18.84 4.65 20.14
N GLY A 329 -17.96 5.63 19.88
CA GLY A 329 -16.51 5.43 19.92
C GLY A 329 -15.87 5.13 18.59
N VAL A 330 -16.62 4.96 17.48
CA VAL A 330 -16.08 4.99 16.12
C VAL A 330 -15.89 6.44 15.69
N LEU A 331 -14.65 6.78 15.34
CA LEU A 331 -14.32 8.09 14.79
C LEU A 331 -14.69 8.16 13.31
N GLY A 332 -14.36 7.13 12.55
CA GLY A 332 -14.67 7.06 11.13
C GLY A 332 -14.37 5.68 10.54
N SER A 333 -15.07 5.36 9.45
CA SER A 333 -14.90 4.13 8.69
C SER A 333 -15.01 4.41 7.21
N ARG A 334 -14.21 3.73 6.40
CA ARG A 334 -14.16 3.89 4.95
C ARG A 334 -13.55 2.63 4.30
N MET A 335 -13.92 2.35 3.07
CA MET A 335 -13.20 1.38 2.27
C MET A 335 -11.75 1.83 2.02
N THR A 336 -10.84 0.89 1.81
CA THR A 336 -9.46 1.13 1.38
C THR A 336 -9.05 0.18 0.26
N GLY A 337 -8.14 0.63 -0.61
CA GLY A 337 -7.67 -0.14 -1.75
C GLY A 337 -8.51 0.06 -3.01
N GLN A 338 -8.47 -0.92 -3.89
CA GLN A 338 -9.01 -0.81 -5.25
C GLN A 338 -10.54 -0.76 -5.34
N GLY A 339 -11.24 -1.16 -4.30
CA GLY A 339 -12.70 -1.26 -4.30
C GLY A 339 -13.25 -2.58 -4.78
N PHE A 340 -14.57 -2.59 -5.06
CA PHE A 340 -15.36 -3.77 -5.47
C PHE A 340 -15.25 -4.93 -4.46
N GLY A 341 -15.31 -4.62 -3.16
CA GLY A 341 -15.00 -5.50 -2.05
C GLY A 341 -13.67 -5.13 -1.38
N GLY A 342 -13.03 -6.09 -0.73
CA GLY A 342 -11.76 -5.93 -0.02
C GLY A 342 -11.94 -5.39 1.39
N CYS A 343 -11.06 -4.49 1.84
CA CYS A 343 -11.08 -4.03 3.21
C CYS A 343 -11.78 -2.69 3.40
N THR A 344 -12.38 -2.55 4.59
CA THR A 344 -12.59 -1.25 5.22
C THR A 344 -11.52 -1.02 6.28
N TYR A 345 -11.19 0.24 6.57
CA TYR A 345 -10.57 0.61 7.84
C TYR A 345 -11.60 1.31 8.71
N THR A 346 -11.51 1.07 10.00
CA THR A 346 -12.33 1.71 11.04
C THR A 346 -11.42 2.23 12.14
N ILE A 347 -11.47 3.53 12.40
CA ILE A 347 -10.78 4.17 13.52
C ILE A 347 -11.75 4.17 14.70
N ILE A 348 -11.40 3.44 15.76
CA ILE A 348 -12.34 3.10 16.83
C ILE A 348 -11.65 3.13 18.19
N ARG A 349 -12.36 3.57 19.22
CA ARG A 349 -11.89 3.46 20.62
C ARG A 349 -11.78 2.00 21.04
N GLU A 350 -10.77 1.70 21.84
CA GLU A 350 -10.54 0.35 22.34
C GLU A 350 -11.77 -0.26 23.01
N SER A 351 -12.50 0.53 23.78
CA SER A 351 -13.72 0.11 24.50
C SER A 351 -14.88 -0.31 23.59
N ALA A 352 -14.88 0.12 22.33
CA ALA A 352 -15.94 -0.17 21.36
C ALA A 352 -15.63 -1.35 20.42
N VAL A 353 -14.41 -1.91 20.49
CA VAL A 353 -13.96 -2.99 19.59
C VAL A 353 -14.82 -4.24 19.74
N GLU A 354 -15.25 -4.59 20.96
CA GLU A 354 -16.07 -5.77 21.20
C GLU A 354 -17.46 -5.63 20.57
N GLU A 355 -18.08 -4.45 20.68
CA GLU A 355 -19.35 -4.18 20.03
C GLU A 355 -19.24 -4.24 18.53
N TYR A 356 -18.19 -3.64 17.94
CA TYR A 356 -17.91 -3.74 16.51
C TYR A 356 -17.79 -5.19 16.06
N THR A 357 -17.06 -6.01 16.80
CA THR A 357 -16.86 -7.44 16.46
C THR A 357 -18.20 -8.20 16.47
N ARG A 358 -19.06 -7.96 17.46
CA ARG A 358 -20.41 -8.59 17.50
C ARG A 358 -21.29 -8.20 16.32
N ARG A 359 -21.17 -6.98 15.79
CA ARG A 359 -21.93 -6.55 14.61
C ARG A 359 -21.57 -7.33 13.35
N LEU A 360 -20.39 -7.94 13.30
CA LEU A 360 -19.98 -8.74 12.13
C LEU A 360 -20.71 -10.10 12.04
N ASP A 361 -21.32 -10.58 13.12
CA ASP A 361 -22.20 -11.75 13.08
C ASP A 361 -23.43 -11.50 12.20
N ASP A 362 -23.94 -10.25 12.18
CA ASP A 362 -25.00 -9.83 11.29
C ASP A 362 -24.56 -9.77 9.83
N TYR A 363 -23.31 -9.36 9.57
CA TYR A 363 -22.76 -9.34 8.22
C TYR A 363 -22.74 -10.74 7.60
N GLU A 364 -22.26 -11.72 8.35
CA GLU A 364 -22.21 -13.10 7.88
C GLU A 364 -23.62 -13.66 7.59
N ARG A 365 -24.58 -13.36 8.46
CA ARG A 365 -25.99 -13.79 8.25
C ARG A 365 -26.63 -13.17 7.00
N ILE A 366 -26.27 -11.93 6.66
CA ILE A 366 -26.86 -11.20 5.55
C ILE A 366 -26.20 -11.56 4.22
N PHE A 367 -24.88 -11.61 4.18
CA PHE A 367 -24.10 -11.73 2.94
C PHE A 367 -23.47 -13.10 2.73
N GLY A 368 -23.44 -13.97 3.74
CA GLY A 368 -22.84 -15.30 3.65
C GLY A 368 -21.32 -15.31 3.60
N PHE A 369 -20.65 -14.17 3.87
CA PHE A 369 -19.19 -14.07 3.95
C PHE A 369 -18.76 -13.96 5.39
N HIS A 370 -17.68 -14.65 5.76
CA HIS A 370 -17.08 -14.55 7.09
C HIS A 370 -15.98 -13.48 7.09
N PRO A 371 -16.24 -12.26 7.59
CA PRO A 371 -15.27 -11.16 7.54
C PRO A 371 -14.13 -11.42 8.51
N VAL A 372 -12.95 -10.89 8.21
CA VAL A 372 -11.78 -11.04 9.07
C VAL A 372 -11.27 -9.67 9.51
N ILE A 373 -11.11 -9.51 10.83
CA ILE A 373 -10.56 -8.28 11.42
C ILE A 373 -9.06 -8.42 11.62
N TYR A 374 -8.33 -7.41 11.16
CA TYR A 374 -6.92 -7.23 11.49
C TYR A 374 -6.74 -5.94 12.27
N ARG A 375 -6.34 -6.08 13.52
CA ARG A 375 -5.98 -4.93 14.33
C ARG A 375 -4.59 -4.44 13.95
N VAL A 376 -4.47 -3.15 13.65
CA VAL A 376 -3.22 -2.51 13.26
C VAL A 376 -2.98 -1.21 14.02
N ARG A 377 -1.71 -0.78 14.03
CA ARG A 377 -1.28 0.50 14.58
C ARG A 377 -0.39 1.17 13.55
N LEU A 378 -0.25 2.49 13.66
CA LEU A 378 0.70 3.27 12.86
C LEU A 378 2.12 2.79 13.16
N GLY A 379 2.85 2.42 12.12
CA GLY A 379 4.17 1.82 12.21
C GLY A 379 5.24 2.70 11.58
N SER A 380 6.49 2.33 11.80
CA SER A 380 7.67 2.97 11.19
C SER A 380 8.01 2.38 9.82
N GLY A 381 8.80 3.10 9.03
CA GLY A 381 9.32 2.67 7.74
C GLY A 381 10.26 1.46 7.82
N ALA A 382 10.82 1.11 6.66
CA ALA A 382 11.77 0.02 6.52
C ALA A 382 13.08 0.31 7.24
N ARG A 383 13.71 -0.74 7.74
CA ARG A 383 15.01 -0.62 8.45
C ARG A 383 15.78 -1.92 8.39
N LEU A 384 17.08 -1.80 8.62
CA LEU A 384 17.93 -2.94 8.91
C LEU A 384 17.70 -3.42 10.35
N LEU A 385 17.73 -4.70 10.54
CA LEU A 385 17.69 -5.33 11.86
C LEU A 385 19.07 -5.85 12.23
N ARG A 386 19.40 -5.79 13.50
CA ARG A 386 20.56 -6.53 14.04
C ARG A 386 20.21 -8.00 14.07
N GLU A 387 21.20 -8.81 13.75
CA GLU A 387 21.09 -10.27 13.87
C GLU A 387 20.94 -10.71 15.32
#